data_9cf2830bff014886199cdab1f86539df
#
_entry.id   9cf2830bff014886199cdab1f86539df
#
_cell.length_a   1.000
_cell.length_b   1.000
_cell.length_c   1.000
_cell.angle_alpha   90.00
_cell.angle_beta   90.00
_cell.angle_gamma   90.00
#
_symmetry.space_group_name_H-M   'P 1'
#
loop_
_entity.id
_entity.type
_entity.pdbx_description
1 polymer ?
#
loop_
_entity_poly.entity_id
_entity_poly.type
_entity_poly.pdbx_seq_one_letter_code
_entity_poly.pdbx_strand_id
1 'polypeptide(L)'
;MANHKRTALAVAAIILAGGLVAFALRPRMFAPSGPVINAYCAHDAIYADAIFQEFTRQSGIQVDITYDTEATKSLSLVNRLKLEREHPQCDVFWNNEQVGTMDLAREGVLDSYKGPGYERIPALYKDPEGRWAGFAARMRVWIVNTKKMQPDRDKVEGLFKEHPDHAVVANPLYGTTLTQFSILWQLWGPDRLKSWWADLRKRGLRQVAGNAPAKDAVGEGVCEIGWTDTDDFFEGLDDKKPVAMLPLFVSDSKTGAKTKYSIIIPNTVALIHGCQHKAEAQLLVDYLLSAQTELALARSKSRQIPLGPVDAQQIPTEVRELAQSVPQGYDLRTLEQPRRECIEWLKSESQR
;
A
#
# COMPACT_ATOMS: atom_id res chain seq x y z
N MET A 1 -65.78 -40.72 4.49
CA MET A 1 -64.79 -40.03 3.62
C MET A 1 -64.82 -38.49 3.65
N ALA A 2 -65.76 -37.84 4.36
CA ALA A 2 -65.89 -36.36 4.37
C ALA A 2 -65.03 -35.64 5.45
N ASN A 3 -64.56 -36.33 6.49
CA ASN A 3 -63.85 -35.69 7.61
C ASN A 3 -62.35 -35.48 7.36
N HIS A 4 -61.70 -36.27 6.49
CA HIS A 4 -60.26 -36.11 6.22
C HIS A 4 -59.93 -34.91 5.30
N LYS A 5 -60.89 -34.46 4.45
CA LYS A 5 -60.68 -33.29 3.58
C LYS A 5 -60.74 -31.96 4.32
N ARG A 6 -61.51 -31.88 5.42
CA ARG A 6 -61.64 -30.66 6.25
C ARG A 6 -60.40 -30.42 7.14
N THR A 7 -59.81 -31.50 7.65
CA THR A 7 -58.59 -31.42 8.45
C THR A 7 -57.37 -31.04 7.61
N ALA A 8 -57.25 -31.51 6.37
CA ALA A 8 -56.18 -31.15 5.44
C ALA A 8 -56.22 -29.67 5.01
N LEU A 9 -57.42 -29.10 4.79
CA LEU A 9 -57.57 -27.70 4.49
C LEU A 9 -57.22 -26.76 5.65
N ALA A 10 -57.54 -27.14 6.89
CA ALA A 10 -57.25 -26.34 8.08
C ALA A 10 -55.71 -26.29 8.34
N VAL A 11 -54.99 -27.42 8.16
CA VAL A 11 -53.55 -27.47 8.31
C VAL A 11 -52.81 -26.69 7.24
N ALA A 12 -53.31 -26.71 5.97
CA ALA A 12 -52.74 -25.93 4.91
C ALA A 12 -52.93 -24.40 5.13
N ALA A 13 -54.05 -23.97 5.69
CA ALA A 13 -54.32 -22.56 6.00
C ALA A 13 -53.43 -22.04 7.14
N ILE A 14 -53.14 -22.87 8.16
CA ILE A 14 -52.25 -22.50 9.27
C ILE A 14 -50.78 -22.40 8.80
N ILE A 15 -50.33 -23.27 7.91
CA ILE A 15 -48.96 -23.20 7.32
C ILE A 15 -48.81 -21.98 6.43
N LEU A 16 -49.80 -21.60 5.65
CA LEU A 16 -49.79 -20.39 4.82
C LEU A 16 -49.83 -19.11 5.66
N ALA A 17 -50.60 -19.08 6.76
CA ALA A 17 -50.62 -17.92 7.66
C ALA A 17 -49.34 -17.78 8.46
N GLY A 18 -48.73 -18.91 8.93
CA GLY A 18 -47.45 -18.94 9.60
C GLY A 18 -46.30 -18.50 8.68
N GLY A 19 -46.33 -18.90 7.42
CA GLY A 19 -45.34 -18.47 6.40
C GLY A 19 -45.41 -16.99 6.06
N LEU A 20 -46.60 -16.41 5.99
CA LEU A 20 -46.82 -14.97 5.76
C LEU A 20 -46.38 -14.10 6.96
N VAL A 21 -46.61 -14.55 8.18
CA VAL A 21 -46.19 -13.85 9.39
C VAL A 21 -44.66 -13.94 9.55
N ALA A 22 -44.04 -15.08 9.24
CA ALA A 22 -42.56 -15.23 9.26
C ALA A 22 -41.88 -14.39 8.18
N PHE A 23 -42.53 -14.15 7.04
CA PHE A 23 -42.02 -13.27 5.99
C PHE A 23 -42.14 -11.77 6.38
N ALA A 24 -43.20 -11.41 7.13
CA ALA A 24 -43.40 -10.04 7.62
C ALA A 24 -42.48 -9.68 8.83
N LEU A 25 -41.93 -10.69 9.53
CA LEU A 25 -41.03 -10.52 10.66
C LEU A 25 -39.54 -10.71 10.30
N ARG A 26 -39.20 -10.79 9.01
CA ARG A 26 -37.78 -10.62 8.64
C ARG A 26 -37.37 -9.21 9.10
N PRO A 27 -36.37 -9.08 9.99
CA PRO A 27 -35.86 -7.78 10.30
C PRO A 27 -35.49 -7.17 8.96
N ARG A 28 -36.10 -6.03 8.61
CA ARG A 28 -35.57 -5.16 7.58
C ARG A 28 -34.14 -4.93 8.03
N MET A 29 -33.18 -5.59 7.39
CA MET A 29 -31.81 -5.12 7.45
C MET A 29 -31.94 -3.67 6.96
N PHE A 30 -31.83 -2.74 7.91
CA PHE A 30 -31.75 -1.34 7.60
C PHE A 30 -30.61 -1.23 6.58
N ALA A 31 -30.95 -0.97 5.33
CA ALA A 31 -29.96 -0.41 4.42
C ALA A 31 -29.41 0.81 5.17
N PRO A 32 -28.13 0.88 5.41
CA PRO A 32 -27.57 2.00 6.16
C PRO A 32 -28.00 3.28 5.46
N SER A 33 -28.67 4.17 6.19
CA SER A 33 -29.31 5.39 5.67
C SER A 33 -28.35 6.58 5.59
N GLY A 34 -27.03 6.32 5.72
CA GLY A 34 -26.00 7.34 5.66
C GLY A 34 -25.54 7.65 4.23
N PRO A 35 -24.86 8.78 4.02
CA PRO A 35 -24.24 9.09 2.74
C PRO A 35 -23.20 8.00 2.39
N VAL A 36 -23.04 7.75 1.09
CA VAL A 36 -22.07 6.78 0.54
C VAL A 36 -21.01 7.57 -0.22
N ILE A 37 -19.73 7.31 0.05
CA ILE A 37 -18.60 7.86 -0.67
C ILE A 37 -17.85 6.75 -1.39
N ASN A 38 -17.21 7.07 -2.50
CA ASN A 38 -16.42 6.13 -3.30
C ASN A 38 -14.94 6.31 -3.00
N ALA A 39 -14.28 5.26 -2.55
CA ALA A 39 -12.84 5.27 -2.30
C ALA A 39 -12.12 4.31 -3.25
N TYR A 40 -11.04 4.78 -3.88
CA TYR A 40 -10.09 3.91 -4.55
C TYR A 40 -8.94 3.63 -3.60
N CYS A 41 -8.60 2.35 -3.43
CA CYS A 41 -7.60 1.90 -2.47
C CYS A 41 -6.59 0.96 -3.12
N ALA A 42 -5.33 1.41 -3.21
CA ALA A 42 -4.21 0.59 -3.68
C ALA A 42 -3.52 -0.20 -2.55
N HIS A 43 -3.95 0.01 -1.30
CA HIS A 43 -3.46 -0.79 -0.18
C HIS A 43 -4.23 -2.11 -0.07
N ASP A 44 -3.60 -3.11 0.56
CA ASP A 44 -4.19 -4.45 0.67
C ASP A 44 -5.47 -4.46 1.50
N ALA A 45 -6.52 -5.05 0.93
CA ALA A 45 -7.85 -5.12 1.55
C ALA A 45 -7.79 -5.72 2.97
N ILE A 46 -6.93 -6.73 3.17
CA ILE A 46 -6.78 -7.41 4.47
C ILE A 46 -6.38 -6.44 5.61
N TYR A 47 -5.79 -5.28 5.29
CA TYR A 47 -5.42 -4.25 6.26
C TYR A 47 -6.36 -3.03 6.19
N ALA A 48 -6.80 -2.67 4.98
CA ALA A 48 -7.59 -1.47 4.74
C ALA A 48 -9.06 -1.63 5.17
N ASP A 49 -9.66 -2.82 5.02
CA ASP A 49 -11.07 -3.06 5.34
C ASP A 49 -11.41 -2.67 6.78
N ALA A 50 -10.59 -3.06 7.75
CA ALA A 50 -10.83 -2.74 9.16
C ALA A 50 -10.81 -1.22 9.41
N ILE A 51 -9.99 -0.46 8.69
CA ILE A 51 -9.91 0.99 8.78
C ILE A 51 -11.17 1.64 8.24
N PHE A 52 -11.65 1.23 7.05
CA PHE A 52 -12.88 1.75 6.46
C PHE A 52 -14.13 1.36 7.28
N GLN A 53 -14.20 0.14 7.80
CA GLN A 53 -15.29 -0.29 8.67
C GLN A 53 -15.36 0.54 9.95
N GLU A 54 -14.22 0.83 10.57
CA GLU A 54 -14.17 1.65 11.78
C GLU A 54 -14.54 3.11 11.49
N PHE A 55 -14.12 3.67 10.34
CA PHE A 55 -14.60 4.98 9.87
C PHE A 55 -16.13 5.00 9.73
N THR A 56 -16.70 4.01 9.04
CA THR A 56 -18.15 3.89 8.87
C THR A 56 -18.88 3.79 10.22
N ARG A 57 -18.32 3.00 11.15
CA ARG A 57 -18.89 2.84 12.49
C ARG A 57 -18.92 4.14 13.28
N GLN A 58 -17.88 4.98 13.15
CA GLN A 58 -17.75 6.25 13.87
C GLN A 58 -18.56 7.38 13.23
N SER A 59 -18.54 7.48 11.91
CA SER A 59 -19.14 8.59 11.17
C SER A 59 -20.58 8.36 10.69
N GLY A 60 -20.98 7.09 10.56
CA GLY A 60 -22.20 6.71 9.87
C GLY A 60 -22.14 6.82 8.34
N ILE A 61 -21.01 7.26 7.78
CA ILE A 61 -20.75 7.37 6.34
C ILE A 61 -20.31 6.03 5.81
N GLN A 62 -20.93 5.55 4.73
CA GLN A 62 -20.50 4.31 4.07
C GLN A 62 -19.42 4.59 3.04
N VAL A 63 -18.53 3.62 2.87
CA VAL A 63 -17.47 3.68 1.87
C VAL A 63 -17.64 2.52 0.91
N ASP A 64 -17.89 2.83 -0.36
CA ASP A 64 -17.80 1.87 -1.46
C ASP A 64 -16.35 1.86 -1.98
N ILE A 65 -15.70 0.69 -1.91
CA ILE A 65 -14.26 0.60 -2.08
C ILE A 65 -13.92 -0.15 -3.36
N THR A 66 -13.14 0.47 -4.23
CA THR A 66 -12.49 -0.19 -5.36
C THR A 66 -11.03 -0.46 -5.02
N TYR A 67 -10.66 -1.74 -4.92
CA TYR A 67 -9.27 -2.16 -4.68
C TYR A 67 -8.48 -2.33 -5.97
N ASP A 68 -7.16 -2.10 -5.88
CA ASP A 68 -6.22 -2.43 -6.96
C ASP A 68 -5.83 -3.92 -6.92
N THR A 69 -5.28 -4.42 -8.01
CA THR A 69 -4.76 -5.79 -8.10
C THR A 69 -3.27 -5.82 -7.78
N GLU A 70 -2.77 -6.91 -7.20
CA GLU A 70 -1.34 -7.07 -6.88
C GLU A 70 -0.42 -6.90 -8.12
N ALA A 71 -0.84 -7.44 -9.27
CA ALA A 71 -0.05 -7.42 -10.50
C ALA A 71 0.16 -6.01 -11.11
N THR A 72 -0.75 -5.06 -10.82
CA THR A 72 -0.72 -3.69 -11.38
C THR A 72 -0.76 -2.63 -10.30
N LYS A 73 -0.49 -3.02 -9.07
CA LYS A 73 -0.67 -2.24 -7.84
C LYS A 73 -0.14 -0.81 -7.97
N SER A 74 -0.93 0.14 -7.53
CA SER A 74 -0.75 1.60 -7.64
C SER A 74 -0.85 2.18 -9.04
N LEU A 75 -0.40 1.48 -10.09
CA LEU A 75 -0.38 2.02 -11.44
C LEU A 75 -1.75 2.00 -12.11
N SER A 76 -2.57 0.97 -11.89
CA SER A 76 -3.88 0.84 -12.53
C SER A 76 -4.86 1.89 -12.02
N LEU A 77 -4.96 2.10 -10.70
CA LEU A 77 -5.84 3.12 -10.13
C LEU A 77 -5.37 4.54 -10.45
N VAL A 78 -4.05 4.80 -10.48
CA VAL A 78 -3.50 6.10 -10.91
C VAL A 78 -3.90 6.39 -12.36
N ASN A 79 -3.76 5.42 -13.28
CA ASN A 79 -4.16 5.59 -14.67
C ASN A 79 -5.69 5.77 -14.82
N ARG A 80 -6.48 5.01 -14.05
CA ARG A 80 -7.93 5.11 -14.03
C ARG A 80 -8.39 6.51 -13.60
N LEU A 81 -7.83 7.05 -12.52
CA LEU A 81 -8.13 8.41 -12.06
C LEU A 81 -7.81 9.48 -13.10
N LYS A 82 -6.72 9.31 -13.88
CA LYS A 82 -6.39 10.22 -14.98
C LYS A 82 -7.44 10.18 -16.09
N LEU A 83 -7.94 8.98 -16.43
CA LEU A 83 -8.99 8.81 -17.45
C LEU A 83 -10.33 9.36 -16.98
N GLU A 84 -10.64 9.27 -15.70
CA GLU A 84 -11.88 9.74 -15.08
C GLU A 84 -11.87 11.24 -14.71
N ARG A 85 -10.79 11.97 -15.00
CA ARG A 85 -10.56 13.35 -14.53
C ARG A 85 -11.72 14.30 -14.83
N GLU A 86 -12.35 14.22 -16.02
CA GLU A 86 -13.46 15.09 -16.42
C GLU A 86 -14.80 14.66 -15.80
N HIS A 87 -14.91 13.39 -15.38
CA HIS A 87 -16.10 12.80 -14.77
C HIS A 87 -15.69 11.86 -13.62
N PRO A 88 -15.27 12.40 -12.48
CA PRO A 88 -14.75 11.61 -11.36
C PRO A 88 -15.77 10.61 -10.84
N GLN A 89 -15.33 9.36 -10.65
CA GLN A 89 -16.10 8.28 -10.05
C GLN A 89 -15.63 7.98 -8.62
N CYS A 90 -14.57 8.61 -8.17
CA CYS A 90 -13.93 8.43 -6.89
C CYS A 90 -13.98 9.74 -6.10
N ASP A 91 -14.20 9.67 -4.79
CA ASP A 91 -14.15 10.82 -3.88
C ASP A 91 -12.80 10.91 -3.16
N VAL A 92 -12.25 9.76 -2.73
CA VAL A 92 -10.99 9.69 -1.98
C VAL A 92 -10.09 8.60 -2.55
N PHE A 93 -8.83 8.94 -2.78
CA PHE A 93 -7.80 7.99 -3.19
C PHE A 93 -6.83 7.69 -2.05
N TRP A 94 -6.79 6.43 -1.60
CA TRP A 94 -5.75 5.89 -0.74
C TRP A 94 -4.75 5.11 -1.59
N ASN A 95 -3.60 5.72 -1.86
CA ASN A 95 -2.51 5.04 -2.56
C ASN A 95 -1.54 4.41 -1.56
N ASN A 96 -0.92 3.30 -1.94
CA ASN A 96 0.10 2.64 -1.14
C ASN A 96 1.53 3.13 -1.47
N GLU A 97 1.67 4.18 -2.29
CA GLU A 97 2.96 4.82 -2.58
C GLU A 97 2.77 6.31 -2.95
N GLN A 98 3.82 7.11 -2.78
CA GLN A 98 3.74 8.57 -2.89
C GLN A 98 3.83 9.07 -4.34
N VAL A 99 4.69 8.47 -5.16
CA VAL A 99 5.13 9.13 -6.42
C VAL A 99 4.01 9.16 -7.46
N GLY A 100 3.19 8.10 -7.54
CA GLY A 100 1.99 8.10 -8.39
C GLY A 100 0.95 9.14 -7.97
N THR A 101 0.81 9.37 -6.66
CA THR A 101 -0.07 10.43 -6.14
C THR A 101 0.44 11.82 -6.51
N MET A 102 1.74 12.03 -6.51
CA MET A 102 2.35 13.29 -6.97
C MET A 102 2.10 13.54 -8.46
N ASP A 103 2.12 12.49 -9.30
CA ASP A 103 1.75 12.61 -10.72
C ASP A 103 0.30 13.10 -10.88
N LEU A 104 -0.65 12.54 -10.10
CA LEU A 104 -2.05 12.97 -10.10
C LEU A 104 -2.21 14.45 -9.66
N ALA A 105 -1.47 14.85 -8.62
CA ALA A 105 -1.48 16.24 -8.14
C ALA A 105 -1.04 17.22 -9.24
N ARG A 106 0.04 16.90 -9.95
CA ARG A 106 0.54 17.74 -11.07
C ARG A 106 -0.45 17.82 -12.23
N GLU A 107 -1.16 16.74 -12.52
CA GLU A 107 -2.11 16.68 -13.63
C GLU A 107 -3.49 17.27 -13.26
N GLY A 108 -3.62 17.86 -12.07
CA GLY A 108 -4.86 18.53 -11.64
C GLY A 108 -6.01 17.56 -11.31
N VAL A 109 -5.70 16.30 -11.02
CA VAL A 109 -6.69 15.28 -10.64
C VAL A 109 -7.09 15.40 -9.17
N LEU A 110 -6.25 16.04 -8.35
CA LEU A 110 -6.42 16.12 -6.90
C LEU A 110 -6.83 17.52 -6.46
N ASP A 111 -7.73 17.58 -5.49
CA ASP A 111 -8.17 18.82 -4.87
C ASP A 111 -7.30 19.18 -3.66
N SER A 112 -7.23 20.46 -3.31
CA SER A 112 -6.49 20.92 -2.14
C SER A 112 -7.37 20.82 -0.89
N TYR A 113 -6.85 20.18 0.17
CA TYR A 113 -7.49 20.14 1.48
C TYR A 113 -6.45 20.08 2.61
N LYS A 114 -6.55 21.01 3.55
CA LYS A 114 -5.67 21.14 4.72
C LYS A 114 -6.50 21.08 6.00
N GLY A 115 -7.07 19.91 6.29
CA GLY A 115 -7.78 19.65 7.52
C GLY A 115 -6.85 19.32 8.70
N PRO A 116 -7.42 19.05 9.89
CA PRO A 116 -6.65 18.69 11.08
C PRO A 116 -5.70 17.52 10.88
N GLY A 117 -6.11 16.52 10.07
CA GLY A 117 -5.26 15.37 9.73
C GLY A 117 -4.01 15.77 8.95
N TYR A 118 -4.15 16.67 7.98
CA TYR A 118 -3.01 17.16 7.19
C TYR A 118 -1.98 17.90 8.06
N GLU A 119 -2.41 18.72 9.02
CA GLU A 119 -1.50 19.54 9.81
C GLU A 119 -0.54 18.70 10.68
N ARG A 120 -0.96 17.51 11.15
CA ARG A 120 -0.11 16.63 11.97
C ARG A 120 1.00 15.92 11.19
N ILE A 121 0.93 15.85 9.85
CA ILE A 121 1.91 15.14 9.05
C ILE A 121 3.16 16.01 8.80
N PRO A 122 4.39 15.47 8.97
CA PRO A 122 5.62 16.21 8.70
C PRO A 122 5.72 16.68 7.24
N ALA A 123 6.35 17.83 7.03
CA ALA A 123 6.46 18.47 5.70
C ALA A 123 7.10 17.58 4.62
N LEU A 124 7.99 16.65 4.99
CA LEU A 124 8.62 15.71 4.07
C LEU A 124 7.62 14.76 3.40
N TYR A 125 6.50 14.48 4.08
CA TYR A 125 5.53 13.48 3.67
C TYR A 125 4.18 14.09 3.27
N LYS A 126 4.13 15.36 2.89
CA LYS A 126 2.91 16.00 2.40
C LYS A 126 3.19 17.05 1.32
N ASP A 127 2.20 17.29 0.48
CA ASP A 127 2.24 18.35 -0.53
C ASP A 127 2.03 19.73 0.10
N PRO A 128 2.89 20.71 -0.12
CA PRO A 128 2.73 22.05 0.45
C PRO A 128 1.40 22.72 0.09
N GLU A 129 0.81 22.38 -1.05
CA GLU A 129 -0.48 22.91 -1.49
C GLU A 129 -1.69 22.13 -0.93
N GLY A 130 -1.44 21.03 -0.21
CA GLY A 130 -2.49 20.23 0.44
C GLY A 130 -3.24 19.28 -0.49
N ARG A 131 -2.69 18.96 -1.67
CA ARG A 131 -3.33 18.04 -2.63
C ARG A 131 -3.22 16.58 -2.21
N TRP A 132 -2.25 16.23 -1.35
CA TRP A 132 -2.10 14.92 -0.75
C TRP A 132 -1.32 15.00 0.57
N ALA A 133 -1.47 14.00 1.41
CA ALA A 133 -0.63 13.80 2.58
C ALA A 133 -0.32 12.31 2.76
N GLY A 134 0.87 12.03 3.29
CA GLY A 134 1.33 10.68 3.60
C GLY A 134 0.93 10.25 5.00
N PHE A 135 0.80 8.95 5.22
CA PHE A 135 0.57 8.36 6.54
C PHE A 135 1.03 6.91 6.55
N ALA A 136 1.30 6.37 7.73
CA ALA A 136 1.60 4.95 7.94
C ALA A 136 2.49 4.35 6.84
N ALA A 137 3.80 4.46 7.00
CA ALA A 137 4.76 4.07 5.99
C ALA A 137 5.23 2.62 6.12
N ARG A 138 5.79 2.11 5.04
CA ARG A 138 6.63 0.91 4.98
C ARG A 138 8.07 1.32 4.70
N MET A 139 9.01 0.41 4.92
CA MET A 139 10.41 0.59 4.56
C MET A 139 10.85 -0.54 3.65
N ARG A 140 11.65 -0.21 2.63
CA ARG A 140 12.31 -1.23 1.80
C ARG A 140 13.38 -1.95 2.60
N VAL A 141 13.39 -3.27 2.52
CA VAL A 141 14.32 -4.13 3.26
C VAL A 141 14.91 -5.21 2.36
N TRP A 142 16.09 -5.68 2.77
CA TRP A 142 16.53 -7.01 2.42
C TRP A 142 15.75 -8.02 3.25
N ILE A 143 15.21 -9.04 2.61
CA ILE A 143 14.72 -10.25 3.27
C ILE A 143 15.74 -11.36 3.07
N VAL A 144 16.04 -12.10 4.14
CA VAL A 144 17.12 -13.09 4.22
C VAL A 144 16.58 -14.39 4.75
N ASN A 145 16.85 -15.52 4.10
CA ASN A 145 16.51 -16.84 4.63
C ASN A 145 17.51 -17.26 5.71
N THR A 146 17.08 -17.33 6.96
CA THR A 146 17.94 -17.59 8.14
C THR A 146 18.46 -19.03 8.20
N LYS A 147 17.90 -19.97 7.44
CA LYS A 147 18.46 -21.34 7.30
C LYS A 147 19.61 -21.40 6.32
N LYS A 148 19.76 -20.40 5.43
CA LYS A 148 20.78 -20.37 4.40
C LYS A 148 21.94 -19.44 4.74
N MET A 149 21.66 -18.28 5.37
CA MET A 149 22.70 -17.36 5.79
C MET A 149 22.27 -16.52 7.00
N GLN A 150 23.26 -16.00 7.72
CA GLN A 150 23.03 -15.02 8.79
C GLN A 150 22.67 -13.65 8.19
N PRO A 151 21.78 -12.88 8.81
CA PRO A 151 21.41 -11.53 8.37
C PRO A 151 22.53 -10.52 8.67
N ASP A 152 23.60 -10.61 7.93
CA ASP A 152 24.75 -9.72 7.98
C ASP A 152 24.78 -8.86 6.71
N ARG A 153 24.89 -7.54 6.86
CA ARG A 153 24.76 -6.60 5.75
C ARG A 153 25.82 -6.82 4.67
N ASP A 154 27.08 -6.93 5.07
CA ASP A 154 28.19 -7.03 4.12
C ASP A 154 28.08 -8.34 3.33
N LYS A 155 27.67 -9.42 3.99
CA LYS A 155 27.43 -10.72 3.35
C LYS A 155 26.24 -10.67 2.38
N VAL A 156 25.13 -10.03 2.77
CA VAL A 156 23.93 -9.91 1.93
C VAL A 156 24.22 -9.06 0.69
N GLU A 157 24.84 -7.89 0.86
CA GLU A 157 25.22 -7.01 -0.26
C GLU A 157 26.29 -7.66 -1.14
N GLY A 158 27.24 -8.42 -0.54
CA GLY A 158 28.24 -9.22 -1.25
C GLY A 158 27.61 -10.31 -2.09
N LEU A 159 26.73 -11.13 -1.50
CA LEU A 159 26.00 -12.19 -2.21
C LEU A 159 25.21 -11.64 -3.40
N PHE A 160 24.47 -10.55 -3.19
CA PHE A 160 23.70 -9.91 -4.27
C PHE A 160 24.58 -9.44 -5.44
N LYS A 161 25.76 -8.92 -5.12
CA LYS A 161 26.73 -8.46 -6.12
C LYS A 161 27.43 -9.61 -6.84
N GLU A 162 27.82 -10.65 -6.14
CA GLU A 162 28.65 -11.74 -6.67
C GLU A 162 27.81 -12.88 -7.25
N HIS A 163 26.68 -13.18 -6.65
CA HIS A 163 25.77 -14.28 -6.98
C HIS A 163 24.30 -13.83 -7.06
N PRO A 164 23.92 -12.96 -8.01
CA PRO A 164 22.54 -12.46 -8.13
C PRO A 164 21.54 -13.58 -8.46
N ASP A 165 21.95 -14.73 -8.95
CA ASP A 165 21.14 -15.94 -9.15
C ASP A 165 20.60 -16.54 -7.85
N HIS A 166 21.18 -16.18 -6.70
CA HIS A 166 20.69 -16.52 -5.36
C HIS A 166 19.68 -15.51 -4.81
N ALA A 167 19.39 -14.46 -5.55
CA ALA A 167 18.53 -13.36 -5.13
C ALA A 167 17.24 -13.25 -5.93
N VAL A 168 16.22 -12.62 -5.32
CA VAL A 168 14.94 -12.33 -5.96
C VAL A 168 14.50 -10.88 -5.69
N VAL A 169 13.90 -10.26 -6.72
CA VAL A 169 13.32 -8.92 -6.62
C VAL A 169 11.97 -8.86 -7.34
N ALA A 170 11.09 -7.98 -6.91
CA ALA A 170 9.86 -7.69 -7.63
C ALA A 170 10.15 -7.00 -8.96
N ASN A 171 9.25 -7.14 -9.94
CA ASN A 171 9.34 -6.43 -11.22
C ASN A 171 9.45 -4.90 -10.98
N PRO A 172 10.52 -4.25 -11.47
CA PRO A 172 10.78 -2.84 -11.18
C PRO A 172 9.80 -1.86 -11.87
N LEU A 173 8.90 -2.35 -12.72
CA LEU A 173 7.89 -1.50 -13.37
C LEU A 173 6.75 -1.11 -12.42
N TYR A 174 6.60 -1.77 -11.26
CA TYR A 174 5.45 -1.63 -10.37
C TYR A 174 5.83 -1.36 -8.91
N GLY A 175 4.88 -0.77 -8.18
CA GLY A 175 4.91 -0.61 -6.73
C GLY A 175 6.18 0.05 -6.17
N THR A 176 6.56 -0.38 -4.99
CA THR A 176 7.70 0.19 -4.25
C THR A 176 9.05 -0.10 -4.89
N THR A 177 9.16 -1.15 -5.71
CA THR A 177 10.37 -1.42 -6.49
C THR A 177 10.57 -0.37 -7.57
N LEU A 178 9.50 0.14 -8.21
CA LEU A 178 9.59 1.27 -9.12
C LEU A 178 10.10 2.54 -8.41
N THR A 179 9.60 2.82 -7.21
CA THR A 179 10.09 3.94 -6.40
C THR A 179 11.59 3.78 -6.11
N GLN A 180 12.05 2.59 -5.72
CA GLN A 180 13.47 2.30 -5.51
C GLN A 180 14.30 2.53 -6.79
N PHE A 181 13.82 2.06 -7.95
CA PHE A 181 14.50 2.26 -9.23
C PHE A 181 14.54 3.74 -9.64
N SER A 182 13.50 4.49 -9.34
CA SER A 182 13.46 5.95 -9.58
C SER A 182 14.49 6.69 -8.73
N ILE A 183 14.69 6.27 -7.48
CA ILE A 183 15.76 6.79 -6.62
C ILE A 183 17.13 6.46 -7.21
N LEU A 184 17.34 5.21 -7.62
CA LEU A 184 18.61 4.79 -8.23
C LEU A 184 18.87 5.52 -9.56
N TRP A 185 17.82 5.78 -10.36
CA TRP A 185 17.91 6.59 -11.57
C TRP A 185 18.45 8.00 -11.28
N GLN A 186 17.91 8.63 -10.25
CA GLN A 186 18.35 9.96 -9.83
C GLN A 186 19.77 9.96 -9.27
N LEU A 187 20.08 9.02 -8.35
CA LEU A 187 21.35 8.98 -7.64
C LEU A 187 22.52 8.50 -8.52
N TRP A 188 22.28 7.47 -9.33
CA TRP A 188 23.35 6.85 -10.14
C TRP A 188 23.42 7.37 -11.56
N GLY A 189 22.31 7.86 -12.08
CA GLY A 189 22.10 8.20 -13.49
C GLY A 189 21.65 6.99 -14.33
N PRO A 190 21.01 7.29 -15.48
CA PRO A 190 20.39 6.27 -16.32
C PRO A 190 21.37 5.21 -16.83
N ASP A 191 22.52 5.58 -17.33
CA ASP A 191 23.46 4.66 -17.99
C ASP A 191 24.01 3.62 -17.01
N ARG A 192 24.37 4.08 -15.80
CA ARG A 192 24.86 3.18 -14.75
C ARG A 192 23.76 2.21 -14.28
N LEU A 193 22.55 2.71 -14.05
CA LEU A 193 21.44 1.87 -13.62
C LEU A 193 21.09 0.82 -14.68
N LYS A 194 21.00 1.22 -15.95
CA LYS A 194 20.73 0.33 -17.09
C LYS A 194 21.76 -0.77 -17.20
N SER A 195 23.04 -0.41 -17.17
CA SER A 195 24.15 -1.39 -17.28
C SER A 195 24.16 -2.35 -16.09
N TRP A 196 23.99 -1.86 -14.87
CA TRP A 196 23.93 -2.66 -13.65
C TRP A 196 22.74 -3.63 -13.67
N TRP A 197 21.56 -3.16 -14.08
CA TRP A 197 20.37 -3.99 -14.16
C TRP A 197 20.48 -5.09 -15.22
N ALA A 198 21.02 -4.76 -16.37
CA ALA A 198 21.28 -5.73 -17.45
C ALA A 198 22.27 -6.81 -17.00
N ASP A 199 23.34 -6.44 -16.29
CA ASP A 199 24.30 -7.38 -15.73
C ASP A 199 23.68 -8.33 -14.71
N LEU A 200 22.90 -7.84 -13.76
CA LEU A 200 22.21 -8.67 -12.78
C LEU A 200 21.28 -9.70 -13.45
N ARG A 201 20.48 -9.27 -14.42
CA ARG A 201 19.59 -10.17 -15.19
C ARG A 201 20.37 -11.22 -15.96
N LYS A 202 21.44 -10.83 -16.63
CA LYS A 202 22.32 -11.75 -17.37
C LYS A 202 22.93 -12.80 -16.46
N ARG A 203 23.22 -12.47 -15.22
CA ARG A 203 23.77 -13.36 -14.19
C ARG A 203 22.71 -14.11 -13.39
N GLY A 204 21.45 -14.08 -13.81
CA GLY A 204 20.40 -14.96 -13.28
C GLY A 204 19.57 -14.39 -12.14
N LEU A 205 19.62 -13.06 -11.86
CA LEU A 205 18.72 -12.45 -10.88
C LEU A 205 17.26 -12.81 -11.19
N ARG A 206 16.59 -13.40 -10.20
CA ARG A 206 15.20 -13.80 -10.34
C ARG A 206 14.29 -12.58 -10.20
N GLN A 207 13.34 -12.45 -11.13
CA GLN A 207 12.27 -11.46 -11.05
C GLN A 207 10.92 -12.15 -10.84
N VAL A 208 10.08 -11.56 -9.99
CA VAL A 208 8.73 -12.01 -9.67
C VAL A 208 7.72 -10.88 -9.80
N ALA A 209 6.43 -11.19 -9.77
CA ALA A 209 5.38 -10.20 -10.04
C ALA A 209 5.32 -9.05 -9.00
N GLY A 210 5.61 -9.33 -7.72
CA GLY A 210 5.48 -8.35 -6.64
C GLY A 210 6.35 -8.71 -5.42
N ASN A 211 6.22 -7.92 -4.37
CA ASN A 211 6.98 -8.10 -3.13
C ASN A 211 6.55 -9.37 -2.36
N ALA A 212 5.24 -9.68 -2.29
CA ALA A 212 4.77 -10.91 -1.64
C ALA A 212 5.35 -12.18 -2.29
N PRO A 213 5.33 -12.37 -3.62
CA PRO A 213 6.07 -13.47 -4.27
C PRO A 213 7.59 -13.45 -4.01
N ALA A 214 8.22 -12.29 -3.84
CA ALA A 214 9.64 -12.21 -3.49
C ALA A 214 9.90 -12.72 -2.06
N LYS A 215 9.08 -12.30 -1.10
CA LYS A 215 9.06 -12.81 0.27
C LYS A 215 8.88 -14.33 0.30
N ASP A 216 7.93 -14.85 -0.47
CA ASP A 216 7.65 -16.29 -0.51
C ASP A 216 8.83 -17.09 -1.07
N ALA A 217 9.45 -16.63 -2.16
CA ALA A 217 10.63 -17.27 -2.73
C ALA A 217 11.81 -17.38 -1.75
N VAL A 218 12.00 -16.34 -0.91
CA VAL A 218 13.02 -16.38 0.15
C VAL A 218 12.56 -17.24 1.32
N GLY A 219 11.33 -17.09 1.79
CA GLY A 219 10.79 -17.85 2.92
C GLY A 219 10.75 -19.36 2.69
N GLU A 220 10.53 -19.78 1.44
CA GLU A 220 10.55 -21.18 0.99
C GLU A 220 11.94 -21.70 0.66
N GLY A 221 12.94 -20.83 0.65
CA GLY A 221 14.33 -21.20 0.37
C GLY A 221 14.63 -21.41 -1.12
N VAL A 222 13.77 -20.94 -2.01
CA VAL A 222 14.06 -20.89 -3.47
C VAL A 222 15.20 -19.90 -3.74
N CYS A 223 15.20 -18.76 -3.04
CA CYS A 223 16.29 -17.80 -3.03
C CYS A 223 16.82 -17.64 -1.59
N GLU A 224 18.06 -17.15 -1.46
CA GLU A 224 18.67 -16.90 -0.16
C GLU A 224 18.32 -15.52 0.38
N ILE A 225 18.25 -14.55 -0.53
CA ILE A 225 17.98 -13.15 -0.22
C ILE A 225 17.01 -12.55 -1.25
N GLY A 226 16.40 -11.43 -0.88
CA GLY A 226 15.55 -10.67 -1.81
C GLY A 226 15.29 -9.25 -1.34
N TRP A 227 14.58 -8.49 -2.15
CA TRP A 227 14.02 -7.20 -1.76
C TRP A 227 12.53 -7.32 -1.55
N THR A 228 12.06 -6.74 -0.44
CA THR A 228 10.62 -6.60 -0.15
C THR A 228 10.37 -5.36 0.70
N ASP A 229 9.18 -5.20 1.21
CA ASP A 229 8.81 -4.17 2.18
C ASP A 229 8.66 -4.77 3.59
N THR A 230 8.63 -3.92 4.60
CA THR A 230 8.52 -4.36 6.00
C THR A 230 7.23 -5.12 6.30
N ASP A 231 6.11 -4.77 5.67
CA ASP A 231 4.82 -5.46 5.83
C ASP A 231 4.86 -6.91 5.30
N ASP A 232 5.41 -7.13 4.11
CA ASP A 232 5.62 -8.47 3.57
C ASP A 232 6.56 -9.30 4.47
N PHE A 233 7.65 -8.69 4.96
CA PHE A 233 8.55 -9.37 5.90
C PHE A 233 7.80 -9.82 7.15
N PHE A 234 6.99 -8.96 7.76
CA PHE A 234 6.23 -9.30 8.96
C PHE A 234 5.18 -10.37 8.68
N GLU A 235 4.54 -10.37 7.52
CA GLU A 235 3.66 -11.47 7.10
C GLU A 235 4.43 -12.80 7.06
N GLY A 236 5.61 -12.83 6.44
CA GLY A 236 6.46 -14.01 6.41
C GLY A 236 6.88 -14.49 7.80
N LEU A 237 7.16 -13.55 8.72
CA LEU A 237 7.49 -13.86 10.11
C LEU A 237 6.29 -14.46 10.87
N ASP A 238 5.09 -13.88 10.71
CA ASP A 238 3.85 -14.38 11.31
C ASP A 238 3.50 -15.79 10.79
N ASP A 239 3.79 -16.06 9.53
CA ASP A 239 3.67 -17.39 8.89
C ASP A 239 4.79 -18.37 9.29
N LYS A 240 5.65 -17.98 10.25
CA LYS A 240 6.76 -18.78 10.78
C LYS A 240 7.77 -19.21 9.71
N LYS A 241 7.91 -18.43 8.65
CA LYS A 241 8.97 -18.61 7.66
C LYS A 241 10.33 -18.29 8.28
N PRO A 242 11.40 -18.98 7.89
CA PRO A 242 12.75 -18.74 8.42
C PRO A 242 13.36 -17.48 7.78
N VAL A 243 12.83 -16.32 8.11
CA VAL A 243 13.24 -15.04 7.51
C VAL A 243 13.74 -14.05 8.56
N ALA A 244 14.67 -13.21 8.15
CA ALA A 244 15.10 -12.00 8.86
C ALA A 244 15.14 -10.84 7.88
N MET A 245 15.14 -9.59 8.39
CA MET A 245 15.25 -8.39 7.55
C MET A 245 16.45 -7.54 7.93
N LEU A 246 16.96 -6.80 6.96
CA LEU A 246 17.91 -5.71 7.14
C LEU A 246 17.38 -4.48 6.39
N PRO A 247 17.40 -3.27 6.97
CA PRO A 247 17.06 -2.05 6.24
C PRO A 247 17.87 -1.92 4.96
N LEU A 248 17.20 -1.64 3.84
CA LEU A 248 17.86 -1.39 2.58
C LEU A 248 18.23 0.11 2.52
N PHE A 249 19.52 0.39 2.24
CA PHE A 249 19.98 1.76 2.06
C PHE A 249 20.46 1.99 0.64
N VAL A 250 20.24 3.19 0.14
CA VAL A 250 20.82 3.67 -1.12
C VAL A 250 21.82 4.80 -0.82
N SER A 251 22.86 4.90 -1.65
CA SER A 251 23.91 5.91 -1.48
C SER A 251 24.04 6.77 -2.72
N ASP A 252 24.27 8.06 -2.51
CA ASP A 252 24.64 8.94 -3.60
C ASP A 252 26.08 8.64 -4.03
N SER A 253 26.25 8.28 -5.30
CA SER A 253 27.55 8.02 -5.88
C SER A 253 28.07 9.16 -6.77
N LYS A 254 27.24 10.16 -7.07
CA LYS A 254 27.61 11.29 -7.92
C LYS A 254 28.40 12.36 -7.17
N THR A 255 28.01 12.61 -5.93
CA THR A 255 28.59 13.68 -5.11
C THR A 255 29.79 13.22 -4.27
N GLY A 256 30.12 11.93 -4.29
CA GLY A 256 31.13 11.35 -3.38
C GLY A 256 30.71 11.39 -1.90
N ALA A 257 29.52 11.89 -1.59
CA ALA A 257 28.99 11.90 -0.25
C ALA A 257 28.69 10.46 0.20
N LYS A 258 29.16 10.09 1.39
CA LYS A 258 28.86 8.79 2.02
C LYS A 258 27.46 8.76 2.65
N THR A 259 26.55 9.66 2.21
CA THR A 259 25.21 9.72 2.75
C THR A 259 24.41 8.50 2.31
N LYS A 260 23.90 7.77 3.27
CA LYS A 260 23.00 6.62 3.06
C LYS A 260 21.59 7.05 3.39
N TYR A 261 20.66 6.70 2.52
CA TYR A 261 19.23 6.99 2.69
C TYR A 261 18.46 5.68 2.85
N SER A 262 17.58 5.61 3.83
CA SER A 262 16.54 4.58 3.88
C SER A 262 15.45 4.90 2.84
N ILE A 263 14.75 3.88 2.36
CA ILE A 263 13.64 4.06 1.43
C ILE A 263 12.35 3.87 2.21
N ILE A 264 11.76 4.98 2.62
CA ILE A 264 10.49 5.03 3.34
C ILE A 264 9.37 5.26 2.34
N ILE A 265 8.40 4.38 2.31
CA ILE A 265 7.27 4.41 1.36
C ILE A 265 5.99 4.71 2.15
N PRO A 266 5.53 5.96 2.19
CA PRO A 266 4.26 6.29 2.83
C PRO A 266 3.08 5.77 2.01
N ASN A 267 1.99 5.39 2.67
CA ASN A 267 0.69 5.52 2.04
C ASN A 267 0.40 7.01 1.83
N THR A 268 -0.44 7.32 0.88
CA THR A 268 -0.92 8.68 0.67
C THR A 268 -2.44 8.69 0.58
N VAL A 269 -3.04 9.76 1.05
CA VAL A 269 -4.45 10.05 0.84
C VAL A 269 -4.60 11.36 0.09
N ALA A 270 -5.57 11.40 -0.81
CA ALA A 270 -5.90 12.56 -1.61
C ALA A 270 -7.41 12.68 -1.84
N LEU A 271 -7.91 13.93 -1.85
CA LEU A 271 -9.25 14.27 -2.27
C LEU A 271 -9.29 14.43 -3.79
N ILE A 272 -10.25 13.83 -4.47
CA ILE A 272 -10.34 13.92 -5.92
C ILE A 272 -11.02 15.25 -6.34
N HIS A 273 -10.43 15.92 -7.32
CA HIS A 273 -10.99 17.15 -7.86
C HIS A 273 -12.32 16.90 -8.55
N GLY A 274 -13.34 17.70 -8.19
CA GLY A 274 -14.68 17.53 -8.74
C GLY A 274 -15.48 16.35 -8.16
N CYS A 275 -15.03 15.71 -7.09
CA CYS A 275 -15.76 14.64 -6.39
C CYS A 275 -17.14 15.09 -5.92
N GLN A 276 -18.11 14.16 -5.87
CA GLN A 276 -19.52 14.50 -5.60
C GLN A 276 -19.82 14.70 -4.12
N HIS A 277 -19.10 14.01 -3.22
CA HIS A 277 -19.37 13.96 -1.78
C HIS A 277 -18.23 14.62 -0.99
N LYS A 278 -17.89 15.87 -1.35
CA LYS A 278 -16.68 16.56 -0.86
C LYS A 278 -16.59 16.66 0.66
N ALA A 279 -17.70 16.95 1.34
CA ALA A 279 -17.70 17.10 2.79
C ALA A 279 -17.42 15.78 3.52
N GLU A 280 -18.08 14.71 3.09
CA GLU A 280 -17.89 13.36 3.63
C GLU A 280 -16.51 12.81 3.28
N ALA A 281 -16.01 13.09 2.08
CA ALA A 281 -14.68 12.73 1.63
C ALA A 281 -13.58 13.40 2.49
N GLN A 282 -13.76 14.68 2.86
CA GLN A 282 -12.85 15.38 3.77
C GLN A 282 -12.78 14.72 5.15
N LEU A 283 -13.91 14.23 5.68
CA LEU A 283 -13.93 13.48 6.94
C LEU A 283 -13.14 12.17 6.84
N LEU A 284 -13.24 11.46 5.70
CA LEU A 284 -12.43 10.27 5.48
C LEU A 284 -10.94 10.60 5.35
N VAL A 285 -10.58 11.69 4.66
CA VAL A 285 -9.18 12.15 4.57
C VAL A 285 -8.61 12.43 5.96
N ASP A 286 -9.32 13.19 6.81
CA ASP A 286 -8.87 13.48 8.18
C ASP A 286 -8.79 12.23 9.05
N TYR A 287 -9.73 11.29 8.90
CA TYR A 287 -9.70 10.02 9.60
C TYR A 287 -8.47 9.18 9.20
N LEU A 288 -8.18 9.03 7.91
CA LEU A 288 -7.02 8.30 7.43
C LEU A 288 -5.70 8.92 7.90
N LEU A 289 -5.64 10.25 8.00
CA LEU A 289 -4.48 10.98 8.52
C LEU A 289 -4.45 11.08 10.06
N SER A 290 -5.37 10.45 10.78
CA SER A 290 -5.44 10.53 12.24
C SER A 290 -4.37 9.66 12.92
N ALA A 291 -4.04 10.01 14.17
CA ALA A 291 -3.21 9.17 15.03
C ALA A 291 -3.83 7.78 15.27
N GLN A 292 -5.16 7.72 15.34
CA GLN A 292 -5.90 6.47 15.51
C GLN A 292 -5.65 5.52 14.35
N THR A 293 -5.75 5.98 13.12
CA THR A 293 -5.51 5.16 11.92
C THR A 293 -4.06 4.70 11.84
N GLU A 294 -3.09 5.60 12.07
CA GLU A 294 -1.67 5.20 12.06
C GLU A 294 -1.33 4.18 13.15
N LEU A 295 -1.91 4.32 14.37
CA LEU A 295 -1.75 3.32 15.42
C LEU A 295 -2.45 2.00 15.08
N ALA A 296 -3.62 2.03 14.45
CA ALA A 296 -4.31 0.82 14.01
C ALA A 296 -3.47 0.05 12.97
N LEU A 297 -2.89 0.75 11.99
CA LEU A 297 -2.00 0.16 10.99
C LEU A 297 -0.67 -0.32 11.60
N ALA A 298 -0.11 0.41 12.58
CA ALA A 298 1.09 -0.02 13.29
C ALA A 298 0.88 -1.32 14.10
N ARG A 299 -0.32 -1.52 14.64
CA ARG A 299 -0.70 -2.72 15.42
C ARG A 299 -1.27 -3.84 14.56
N SER A 300 -1.59 -3.59 13.30
CA SER A 300 -2.05 -4.61 12.37
C SER A 300 -0.91 -5.57 11.99
N LYS A 301 -1.23 -6.62 11.26
CA LYS A 301 -0.20 -7.54 10.74
C LYS A 301 0.80 -6.84 9.81
N SER A 302 0.41 -5.72 9.18
CA SER A 302 1.31 -4.94 8.31
C SER A 302 2.37 -4.14 9.06
N ARG A 303 2.19 -3.89 10.38
CA ARG A 303 3.14 -3.18 11.27
C ARG A 303 3.73 -1.92 10.63
N GLN A 304 2.85 -1.06 10.11
CA GLN A 304 3.28 0.16 9.41
C GLN A 304 3.80 1.21 10.36
N ILE A 305 4.72 2.01 9.88
CA ILE A 305 5.43 3.03 10.66
C ILE A 305 4.62 4.33 10.66
N PRO A 306 4.14 4.82 11.81
CA PRO A 306 3.49 6.13 11.89
C PRO A 306 4.42 7.24 11.43
N LEU A 307 3.91 8.19 10.64
CA LEU A 307 4.64 9.38 10.18
C LEU A 307 4.33 10.62 11.01
N GLY A 308 3.08 10.76 11.43
CA GLY A 308 2.68 11.85 12.32
C GLY A 308 2.91 11.49 13.80
N PRO A 309 2.79 12.47 14.71
CA PRO A 309 2.94 12.24 16.14
C PRO A 309 1.85 11.29 16.67
N VAL A 310 2.30 10.25 17.36
CA VAL A 310 1.48 9.25 18.06
C VAL A 310 2.09 8.96 19.43
N ASP A 311 1.30 8.37 20.33
CA ASP A 311 1.82 7.93 21.63
C ASP A 311 2.77 6.74 21.43
N ALA A 312 4.06 6.96 21.71
CA ALA A 312 5.12 5.99 21.54
C ALA A 312 4.91 4.70 22.37
N GLN A 313 4.18 4.77 23.49
CA GLN A 313 3.87 3.59 24.30
C GLN A 313 2.85 2.67 23.63
N GLN A 314 2.10 3.20 22.68
CA GLN A 314 1.09 2.46 21.92
C GLN A 314 1.63 1.79 20.65
N ILE A 315 2.86 2.11 20.24
CA ILE A 315 3.52 1.52 19.07
C ILE A 315 4.21 0.21 19.47
N PRO A 316 4.02 -0.91 18.71
CA PRO A 316 4.80 -2.13 18.91
C PRO A 316 6.31 -1.88 18.87
N THR A 317 7.09 -2.65 19.64
CA THR A 317 8.53 -2.42 19.79
C THR A 317 9.26 -2.48 18.45
N GLU A 318 8.96 -3.48 17.63
CA GLU A 318 9.53 -3.65 16.29
C GLU A 318 9.25 -2.47 15.36
N VAL A 319 8.06 -1.85 15.45
CA VAL A 319 7.72 -0.65 14.66
C VAL A 319 8.46 0.58 15.19
N ARG A 320 8.67 0.70 16.50
CA ARG A 320 9.48 1.79 17.08
C ARG A 320 10.94 1.73 16.62
N GLU A 321 11.50 0.53 16.51
CA GLU A 321 12.84 0.34 15.99
C GLU A 321 12.96 0.79 14.53
N LEU A 322 11.99 0.44 13.69
CA LEU A 322 11.92 0.89 12.30
C LEU A 322 11.77 2.41 12.18
N ALA A 323 10.96 3.02 13.06
CA ALA A 323 10.74 4.46 13.06
C ALA A 323 12.02 5.28 13.24
N GLN A 324 13.08 4.71 13.83
CA GLN A 324 14.39 5.36 13.95
C GLN A 324 15.06 5.61 12.59
N SER A 325 14.67 4.87 11.55
CA SER A 325 15.20 5.04 10.19
C SER A 325 14.44 6.09 9.36
N VAL A 326 13.28 6.56 9.82
CA VAL A 326 12.44 7.53 9.10
C VAL A 326 13.15 8.87 8.84
N PRO A 327 13.90 9.46 9.81
CA PRO A 327 14.61 10.71 9.57
C PRO A 327 15.69 10.62 8.48
N GLN A 328 16.14 9.42 8.12
CA GLN A 328 17.12 9.16 7.06
C GLN A 328 16.45 8.84 5.73
N GLY A 329 15.11 8.98 5.64
CA GLY A 329 14.34 8.70 4.45
C GLY A 329 14.75 9.56 3.26
N TYR A 330 14.81 8.95 2.08
CA TYR A 330 15.02 9.68 0.83
C TYR A 330 13.82 10.60 0.54
N ASP A 331 14.07 11.84 0.11
CA ASP A 331 12.99 12.75 -0.26
C ASP A 331 12.37 12.37 -1.61
N LEU A 332 11.26 11.62 -1.55
CA LEU A 332 10.56 11.12 -2.73
C LEU A 332 9.92 12.23 -3.58
N ARG A 333 9.75 13.45 -3.03
CA ARG A 333 9.17 14.60 -3.75
C ARG A 333 10.06 15.05 -4.92
N THR A 334 11.32 14.66 -4.92
CA THR A 334 12.27 14.96 -6.00
C THR A 334 12.22 13.98 -7.18
N LEU A 335 11.38 12.94 -7.10
CA LEU A 335 11.39 11.81 -8.05
C LEU A 335 10.49 11.98 -9.28
N GLU A 336 9.79 13.07 -9.44
CA GLU A 336 8.81 13.24 -10.53
C GLU A 336 9.39 12.92 -11.92
N GLN A 337 10.43 13.65 -12.32
CA GLN A 337 11.08 13.44 -13.61
C GLN A 337 11.85 12.11 -13.68
N PRO A 338 12.69 11.75 -12.68
CA PRO A 338 13.38 10.45 -12.64
C PRO A 338 12.44 9.26 -12.78
N ARG A 339 11.26 9.29 -12.17
CA ARG A 339 10.28 8.22 -12.28
C ARG A 339 9.71 8.10 -13.68
N ARG A 340 9.34 9.20 -14.33
CA ARG A 340 8.83 9.16 -15.72
C ARG A 340 9.84 8.54 -16.67
N GLU A 341 11.07 9.02 -16.63
CA GLU A 341 12.15 8.52 -17.49
C GLU A 341 12.46 7.04 -17.20
N CYS A 342 12.44 6.65 -15.92
CA CYS A 342 12.65 5.27 -15.49
C CYS A 342 11.52 4.35 -15.99
N ILE A 343 10.25 4.76 -15.90
CA ILE A 343 9.10 3.99 -16.41
C ILE A 343 9.21 3.78 -17.92
N GLU A 344 9.53 4.83 -18.68
CA GLU A 344 9.68 4.74 -20.14
C GLU A 344 10.76 3.72 -20.51
N TRP A 345 11.90 3.79 -19.83
CA TRP A 345 12.95 2.81 -20.02
C TRP A 345 12.49 1.40 -19.67
N LEU A 346 11.90 1.17 -18.48
CA LEU A 346 11.46 -0.15 -18.02
C LEU A 346 10.40 -0.75 -18.94
N LYS A 347 9.48 0.06 -19.48
CA LYS A 347 8.52 -0.38 -20.50
C LYS A 347 9.22 -0.85 -21.78
N SER A 348 10.24 -0.12 -22.23
CA SER A 348 11.02 -0.51 -23.41
C SER A 348 11.82 -1.81 -23.22
N GLU A 349 12.28 -2.06 -21.98
CA GLU A 349 12.97 -3.31 -21.61
C GLU A 349 12.04 -4.52 -21.53
N SER A 350 10.78 -4.34 -21.13
CA SER A 350 9.80 -5.42 -21.01
C SER A 350 9.26 -5.89 -22.38
N GLN A 351 9.49 -5.13 -23.43
CA GLN A 351 9.08 -5.45 -24.81
C GLN A 351 10.19 -6.15 -25.61
N ARG A 352 11.39 -6.27 -25.06
CA ARG A 352 12.55 -7.00 -25.62
C ARG A 352 12.66 -8.41 -25.10
#